data_04ffaa4d8259c565a1f5cbbbe3cb2b0c
#
_entry.id   04ffaa4d8259c565a1f5cbbbe3cb2b0c
#
_cell.length_a   1.000
_cell.length_b   1.000
_cell.length_c   1.000
_cell.angle_alpha   90.00
_cell.angle_beta   90.00
_cell.angle_gamma   90.00
#
_symmetry.space_group_name_H-M   'P 1'
#
loop_
_entity.id
_entity.type
_entity.pdbx_description
1 polymer ?
#
loop_
_entity_poly.entity_id
_entity_poly.type
_entity_poly.pdbx_seq_one_letter_code
_entity_poly.pdbx_strand_id
1 'polypeptide(L)'
;MNRTYRRVGFLLGMIGLMAGFRPTARPLMPSLSAHLLDTIPTPVRFGLGRAATTADIARLDIDVRPDGKGLPAGAGTAVRGKVIFATKCAACHGAGGTGGLGGALVTTTTAATAVAGKRPDRTIGNYWPYATTVFDYIRRAMPFNEPGSLTDEEVYHLTAYLLHANGIIDEKAVITAQTLPKVVMPAQKLFIPDDRRGGPEIR
;
A
#
# COMPACT_ATOMS: atom_id res chain seq x y z
N MET A 1 -41.93 -32.11 21.72
CA MET A 1 -42.05 -32.03 23.19
C MET A 1 -41.98 -30.57 23.57
N ASN A 2 -43.15 -29.98 23.85
CA ASN A 2 -43.32 -28.59 24.26
C ASN A 2 -42.94 -28.40 25.72
N ARG A 3 -42.16 -27.37 26.03
CA ARG A 3 -42.08 -26.83 27.37
C ARG A 3 -42.33 -25.34 27.35
N THR A 4 -43.57 -25.01 27.70
CA THR A 4 -44.09 -23.72 28.10
C THR A 4 -43.49 -23.33 29.48
N TYR A 5 -42.81 -22.16 29.58
CA TYR A 5 -42.51 -21.55 30.88
C TYR A 5 -43.44 -20.36 31.13
N ARG A 6 -44.25 -20.50 32.18
CA ARG A 6 -45.17 -19.54 32.78
C ARG A 6 -44.38 -18.33 33.33
N ARG A 7 -44.80 -17.15 32.95
CA ARG A 7 -44.38 -15.90 33.60
C ARG A 7 -45.13 -15.76 34.93
N VAL A 8 -44.40 -15.60 36.03
CA VAL A 8 -44.94 -15.11 37.31
C VAL A 8 -44.44 -13.68 37.47
N GLY A 9 -45.38 -12.77 37.49
CA GLY A 9 -45.15 -11.36 37.78
C GLY A 9 -44.96 -11.14 39.28
N PHE A 10 -43.96 -10.32 39.61
CA PHE A 10 -43.84 -9.74 40.95
C PHE A 10 -43.81 -8.24 40.79
N LEU A 11 -44.92 -7.60 41.11
CA LEU A 11 -45.06 -6.15 41.29
C LEU A 11 -44.58 -5.83 42.73
N LEU A 12 -43.48 -5.16 42.88
CA LEU A 12 -43.11 -4.48 44.11
C LEU A 12 -42.86 -3.01 43.79
N GLY A 13 -43.81 -2.18 44.24
CA GLY A 13 -43.72 -0.75 44.20
C GLY A 13 -42.66 -0.25 45.18
N MET A 14 -41.68 0.51 44.66
CA MET A 14 -40.85 1.38 45.48
C MET A 14 -41.12 2.85 45.08
N ILE A 15 -41.84 3.52 45.99
CA ILE A 15 -41.93 4.98 46.01
C ILE A 15 -40.58 5.50 46.45
N GLY A 16 -39.76 5.92 45.52
CA GLY A 16 -38.46 6.55 45.77
C GLY A 16 -38.56 8.08 45.71
N LEU A 17 -38.27 8.69 46.81
CA LEU A 17 -38.19 10.10 47.08
C LEU A 17 -37.27 10.79 46.08
N MET A 18 -37.81 11.60 45.18
CA MET A 18 -37.03 12.45 44.26
C MET A 18 -36.41 13.61 45.05
N ALA A 19 -35.24 13.42 45.62
CA ALA A 19 -34.43 14.52 46.10
C ALA A 19 -33.90 15.27 44.85
N GLY A 20 -34.35 16.49 44.67
CA GLY A 20 -33.98 17.37 43.58
C GLY A 20 -32.46 17.67 43.58
N PHE A 21 -31.75 17.01 42.66
CA PHE A 21 -30.38 17.39 42.34
C PHE A 21 -30.43 18.66 41.48
N ARG A 22 -30.18 19.82 42.10
CA ARG A 22 -29.93 21.06 41.37
C ARG A 22 -28.54 20.94 40.74
N PRO A 23 -28.40 21.01 39.41
CA PRO A 23 -27.10 21.10 38.81
C PRO A 23 -26.49 22.45 39.21
N THR A 24 -25.48 22.44 40.05
CA THR A 24 -24.61 23.57 40.25
C THR A 24 -23.94 23.89 38.93
N ALA A 25 -24.26 25.03 38.36
CA ALA A 25 -23.58 25.53 37.16
C ALA A 25 -22.07 25.58 37.45
N ARG A 26 -21.32 24.71 36.77
CA ARG A 26 -19.87 24.77 36.74
C ARG A 26 -19.50 26.17 36.18
N PRO A 27 -18.65 26.95 36.88
CA PRO A 27 -18.17 28.16 36.28
C PRO A 27 -17.48 27.79 34.96
N LEU A 28 -17.91 28.39 33.87
CA LEU A 28 -17.23 28.39 32.60
C LEU A 28 -15.84 28.97 32.86
N MET A 29 -14.83 28.10 32.98
CA MET A 29 -13.45 28.55 32.90
C MET A 29 -13.33 29.33 31.59
N PRO A 30 -12.85 30.58 31.59
CA PRO A 30 -12.57 31.23 30.34
C PRO A 30 -11.58 30.37 29.59
N SER A 31 -11.93 30.03 28.35
CA SER A 31 -11.06 29.33 27.40
C SER A 31 -9.79 30.19 27.29
N LEU A 32 -8.78 29.83 28.10
CA LEU A 32 -7.47 30.48 28.01
C LEU A 32 -6.85 29.97 26.70
N SER A 33 -7.01 30.78 25.67
CA SER A 33 -5.94 30.99 24.70
C SER A 33 -5.76 29.98 23.57
N ALA A 34 -6.64 30.06 22.63
CA ALA A 34 -6.23 29.79 21.22
C ALA A 34 -5.35 30.93 20.65
N HIS A 35 -5.28 32.10 21.34
CA HIS A 35 -4.58 33.30 20.85
C HIS A 35 -3.09 33.43 21.23
N LEU A 36 -2.56 32.56 22.10
CA LEU A 36 -1.14 32.67 22.49
C LEU A 36 -0.18 31.94 21.55
N LEU A 37 -0.68 31.08 20.67
CA LEU A 37 0.17 30.39 19.68
C LEU A 37 0.35 31.19 18.38
N ASP A 38 -0.50 32.21 18.16
CA ASP A 38 -0.48 33.04 16.94
C ASP A 38 0.55 34.18 16.98
N THR A 39 1.23 34.38 18.12
CA THR A 39 2.17 35.50 18.30
C THR A 39 3.64 35.12 18.24
N ILE A 40 3.98 33.83 18.05
CA ILE A 40 5.37 33.46 17.78
C ILE A 40 5.58 33.66 16.26
N PRO A 41 6.34 34.70 15.84
CA PRO A 41 6.62 34.86 14.43
C PRO A 41 7.38 33.62 13.93
N THR A 42 6.70 32.82 13.14
CA THR A 42 7.35 31.69 12.49
C THR A 42 8.47 32.26 11.61
N PRO A 43 9.71 31.86 11.81
CA PRO A 43 10.81 32.37 10.99
C PRO A 43 10.52 32.04 9.52
N VAL A 44 10.54 33.05 8.67
CA VAL A 44 10.27 32.93 7.23
C VAL A 44 11.25 31.94 6.56
N ARG A 45 12.43 31.80 7.13
CA ARG A 45 13.45 30.83 6.71
C ARG A 45 14.34 30.47 7.91
N PHE A 46 14.69 29.20 8.04
CA PHE A 46 15.67 28.74 9.03
C PHE A 46 17.12 28.91 8.56
N GLY A 47 17.35 29.33 7.31
CA GLY A 47 18.69 29.49 6.75
C GLY A 47 19.43 28.16 6.49
N LEU A 48 18.71 27.04 6.54
CA LEU A 48 19.25 25.68 6.33
C LEU A 48 19.04 25.21 4.90
N GLY A 49 20.00 24.46 4.39
CA GLY A 49 19.93 23.86 3.06
C GLY A 49 20.15 24.87 1.92
N ARG A 50 19.94 24.40 0.72
CA ARG A 50 19.97 25.17 -0.54
C ARG A 50 18.79 24.80 -1.41
N ALA A 51 18.47 25.66 -2.35
CA ALA A 51 17.51 25.29 -3.41
C ALA A 51 18.04 24.11 -4.21
N ALA A 52 17.18 23.12 -4.48
CA ALA A 52 17.53 21.98 -5.31
C ALA A 52 17.74 22.45 -6.77
N THR A 53 18.79 21.96 -7.38
CA THR A 53 19.03 22.16 -8.82
C THR A 53 18.20 21.17 -9.63
N THR A 54 18.01 21.43 -10.93
CA THR A 54 17.34 20.49 -11.84
C THR A 54 18.01 19.11 -11.82
N ALA A 55 19.35 19.05 -11.70
CA ALA A 55 20.08 17.80 -11.60
C ALA A 55 19.83 17.07 -10.28
N ASP A 56 19.66 17.78 -9.15
CA ASP A 56 19.31 17.17 -7.89
C ASP A 56 17.91 16.54 -7.94
N ILE A 57 16.96 17.25 -8.56
CA ILE A 57 15.59 16.75 -8.75
C ILE A 57 15.60 15.52 -9.65
N ALA A 58 16.24 15.59 -10.83
CA ALA A 58 16.27 14.49 -11.79
C ALA A 58 16.86 13.18 -11.26
N ARG A 59 17.78 13.25 -10.30
CA ARG A 59 18.31 12.04 -9.65
C ARG A 59 17.33 11.34 -8.73
N LEU A 60 16.36 12.06 -8.19
CA LEU A 60 15.40 11.55 -7.20
C LEU A 60 13.99 11.37 -7.79
N ASP A 61 13.68 12.09 -8.86
CA ASP A 61 12.41 12.03 -9.58
C ASP A 61 12.42 10.86 -10.57
N ILE A 62 12.48 9.65 -10.02
CA ILE A 62 12.54 8.37 -10.77
C ILE A 62 11.30 7.51 -10.55
N ASP A 63 10.29 8.04 -9.87
CA ASP A 63 9.05 7.32 -9.62
C ASP A 63 8.25 7.09 -10.92
N VAL A 64 7.50 5.99 -10.91
CA VAL A 64 6.66 5.60 -12.04
C VAL A 64 5.20 5.58 -11.61
N ARG A 65 4.40 6.36 -12.30
CA ARG A 65 2.95 6.46 -12.05
C ARG A 65 2.17 5.29 -12.66
N PRO A 66 0.94 5.04 -12.18
CA PRO A 66 0.07 4.01 -12.75
C PRO A 66 -0.18 4.14 -14.25
N ASP A 67 -0.22 5.36 -14.78
CA ASP A 67 -0.41 5.66 -16.20
C ASP A 67 0.87 5.43 -17.05
N GLY A 68 1.99 5.07 -16.41
CA GLY A 68 3.28 4.83 -17.04
C GLY A 68 4.16 6.06 -17.16
N LYS A 69 3.72 7.23 -16.70
CA LYS A 69 4.60 8.41 -16.64
C LYS A 69 5.79 8.08 -15.72
N GLY A 70 6.99 8.41 -16.17
CA GLY A 70 8.24 8.11 -15.46
C GLY A 70 8.90 6.78 -15.84
N LEU A 71 8.25 5.93 -16.67
CA LEU A 71 8.89 4.73 -17.19
C LEU A 71 10.05 5.10 -18.12
N PRO A 72 11.26 4.58 -17.86
CA PRO A 72 12.40 4.77 -18.75
C PRO A 72 12.21 3.99 -20.06
N ALA A 73 12.99 4.34 -21.07
CA ALA A 73 13.09 3.53 -22.28
C ALA A 73 13.70 2.16 -21.93
N GLY A 74 13.15 1.09 -22.51
CA GLY A 74 13.62 -0.28 -22.28
C GLY A 74 12.58 -1.32 -22.62
N ALA A 75 12.99 -2.59 -22.54
CA ALA A 75 12.14 -3.75 -22.77
C ALA A 75 12.56 -4.93 -21.90
N GLY A 76 11.62 -5.84 -21.59
CA GLY A 76 11.91 -7.03 -20.84
C GLY A 76 11.06 -8.22 -21.24
N THR A 77 11.59 -9.42 -20.98
CA THR A 77 10.94 -10.71 -21.22
C THR A 77 10.99 -11.60 -19.98
N ALA A 78 10.00 -12.45 -19.80
CA ALA A 78 9.93 -13.36 -18.66
C ALA A 78 11.11 -14.32 -18.58
N VAL A 79 11.57 -14.82 -19.73
CA VAL A 79 12.68 -15.79 -19.82
C VAL A 79 13.97 -15.20 -19.24
N ARG A 80 14.35 -13.99 -19.65
CA ARG A 80 15.55 -13.33 -19.10
C ARG A 80 15.34 -12.91 -17.65
N GLY A 81 14.15 -12.45 -17.29
CA GLY A 81 13.79 -12.10 -15.92
C GLY A 81 13.92 -13.25 -14.94
N LYS A 82 13.57 -14.47 -15.36
CA LYS A 82 13.76 -15.69 -14.56
C LYS A 82 15.22 -15.91 -14.16
N VAL A 83 16.16 -15.70 -15.07
CA VAL A 83 17.60 -15.86 -14.82
C VAL A 83 18.09 -14.78 -13.81
N ILE A 84 17.69 -13.53 -14.02
CA ILE A 84 18.04 -12.43 -13.13
C ILE A 84 17.43 -12.67 -11.74
N PHE A 85 16.17 -13.11 -11.68
CA PHE A 85 15.48 -13.42 -10.43
C PHE A 85 16.21 -14.51 -9.64
N ALA A 86 16.64 -15.57 -10.28
CA ALA A 86 17.33 -16.70 -9.65
C ALA A 86 18.65 -16.24 -8.97
N THR A 87 19.33 -15.24 -9.53
CA THR A 87 20.62 -14.76 -9.03
C THR A 87 20.50 -13.61 -8.01
N LYS A 88 19.54 -12.70 -8.20
CA LYS A 88 19.46 -11.45 -7.41
C LYS A 88 18.30 -11.43 -6.41
N CYS A 89 17.30 -12.28 -6.54
CA CYS A 89 16.04 -12.18 -5.77
C CYS A 89 15.69 -13.45 -4.99
N ALA A 90 16.04 -14.64 -5.53
CA ALA A 90 15.59 -15.92 -4.99
C ALA A 90 16.13 -16.21 -3.58
N ALA A 91 17.27 -15.67 -3.19
CA ALA A 91 17.83 -15.84 -1.84
C ALA A 91 16.87 -15.34 -0.74
N CYS A 92 16.14 -14.24 -1.01
CA CYS A 92 15.18 -13.67 -0.08
C CYS A 92 13.74 -14.10 -0.37
N HIS A 93 13.33 -14.22 -1.65
CA HIS A 93 11.95 -14.46 -2.06
C HIS A 93 11.66 -15.95 -2.38
N GLY A 94 12.64 -16.82 -2.22
CA GLY A 94 12.54 -18.24 -2.50
C GLY A 94 12.62 -18.55 -3.99
N ALA A 95 12.86 -19.82 -4.32
CA ALA A 95 12.87 -20.28 -5.69
C ALA A 95 11.53 -19.99 -6.37
N GLY A 96 11.56 -19.33 -7.53
CA GLY A 96 10.35 -18.95 -8.24
C GLY A 96 9.50 -17.85 -7.58
N GLY A 97 9.95 -17.24 -6.47
CA GLY A 97 9.20 -16.18 -5.80
C GLY A 97 8.08 -16.69 -4.88
N THR A 98 8.15 -17.94 -4.44
CA THR A 98 7.09 -18.60 -3.66
C THR A 98 7.14 -18.33 -2.15
N GLY A 99 8.14 -17.59 -1.69
CA GLY A 99 8.29 -17.18 -0.29
C GLY A 99 9.68 -17.46 0.27
N GLY A 100 10.02 -16.72 1.31
CA GLY A 100 11.27 -16.73 2.04
C GLY A 100 11.28 -15.56 3.01
N LEU A 101 12.45 -15.10 3.44
CA LEU A 101 12.56 -13.95 4.34
C LEU A 101 11.93 -12.66 3.77
N GLY A 102 11.98 -12.49 2.44
CA GLY A 102 11.39 -11.36 1.73
C GLY A 102 9.89 -11.50 1.41
N GLY A 103 9.28 -12.62 1.84
CA GLY A 103 7.87 -12.91 1.54
C GLY A 103 7.63 -13.42 0.12
N ALA A 104 6.41 -13.92 -0.12
CA ALA A 104 5.98 -14.44 -1.41
C ALA A 104 5.65 -13.32 -2.39
N LEU A 105 6.12 -13.45 -3.62
CA LEU A 105 5.81 -12.54 -4.74
C LEU A 105 4.84 -13.18 -5.73
N VAL A 106 4.84 -14.52 -5.77
CA VAL A 106 3.99 -15.32 -6.66
C VAL A 106 2.88 -15.99 -5.86
N THR A 107 1.65 -15.87 -6.39
CA THR A 107 0.46 -16.45 -5.77
C THR A 107 0.46 -17.96 -5.97
N THR A 108 0.69 -18.69 -4.89
CA THR A 108 0.63 -20.17 -4.90
C THR A 108 -0.65 -20.69 -4.24
N THR A 109 -1.33 -19.87 -3.44
CA THR A 109 -2.56 -20.24 -2.74
C THR A 109 -3.74 -20.12 -3.68
N THR A 110 -4.32 -21.25 -4.04
CA THR A 110 -5.59 -21.35 -4.78
C THR A 110 -6.74 -21.57 -3.81
N ALA A 111 -7.99 -21.51 -4.29
CA ALA A 111 -9.15 -21.88 -3.49
C ALA A 111 -9.04 -23.31 -2.91
N ALA A 112 -8.39 -24.22 -3.62
CA ALA A 112 -8.18 -25.61 -3.20
C ALA A 112 -7.10 -25.76 -2.11
N THR A 113 -6.16 -24.80 -2.01
CA THR A 113 -5.06 -24.81 -1.03
C THR A 113 -5.24 -23.79 0.09
N ALA A 114 -6.35 -23.06 0.07
CA ALA A 114 -6.67 -22.07 1.10
C ALA A 114 -6.95 -22.74 2.46
N VAL A 115 -6.25 -22.31 3.50
CA VAL A 115 -6.53 -22.76 4.86
C VAL A 115 -7.64 -21.90 5.45
N ALA A 116 -8.70 -22.54 5.95
CA ALA A 116 -9.83 -21.84 6.56
C ALA A 116 -9.36 -20.91 7.69
N GLY A 117 -9.80 -19.66 7.67
CA GLY A 117 -9.45 -18.65 8.68
C GLY A 117 -8.08 -17.98 8.50
N LYS A 118 -7.22 -18.43 7.59
CA LYS A 118 -5.95 -17.79 7.25
C LYS A 118 -6.12 -16.88 6.04
N ARG A 119 -5.75 -15.61 6.17
CA ARG A 119 -5.68 -14.71 5.01
C ARG A 119 -4.52 -15.13 4.11
N PRO A 120 -4.70 -15.16 2.79
CA PRO A 120 -3.61 -15.45 1.86
C PRO A 120 -2.54 -14.34 1.94
N ASP A 121 -1.30 -14.73 1.65
CA ASP A 121 -0.22 -13.77 1.53
C ASP A 121 -0.52 -12.77 0.40
N ARG A 122 -0.17 -11.50 0.63
CA ARG A 122 -0.30 -10.45 -0.37
C ARG A 122 0.85 -10.57 -1.37
N THR A 123 0.52 -10.99 -2.58
CA THR A 123 1.47 -11.20 -3.66
C THR A 123 1.22 -10.22 -4.80
N ILE A 124 2.07 -10.25 -5.83
CA ILE A 124 1.87 -9.45 -7.03
C ILE A 124 0.56 -9.84 -7.72
N GLY A 125 0.22 -11.13 -7.77
CA GLY A 125 -0.96 -11.62 -8.48
C GLY A 125 -2.30 -11.32 -7.80
N ASN A 126 -2.33 -11.17 -6.48
CA ASN A 126 -3.59 -11.03 -5.74
C ASN A 126 -3.77 -9.70 -5.00
N TYR A 127 -2.75 -8.82 -4.99
CA TYR A 127 -2.82 -7.59 -4.20
C TYR A 127 -2.42 -6.33 -4.98
N TRP A 128 -1.44 -6.39 -5.89
CA TRP A 128 -0.92 -5.20 -6.57
C TRP A 128 -1.88 -4.70 -7.64
N PRO A 129 -2.32 -3.42 -7.60
CA PRO A 129 -3.34 -2.90 -8.53
C PRO A 129 -2.80 -2.52 -9.90
N TYR A 130 -1.49 -2.21 -10.02
CA TYR A 130 -0.88 -1.77 -11.27
C TYR A 130 0.46 -2.48 -11.51
N ALA A 131 0.71 -2.90 -12.74
CA ALA A 131 1.97 -3.52 -13.14
C ALA A 131 3.13 -2.49 -13.11
N THR A 132 2.85 -1.23 -13.38
CA THR A 132 3.80 -0.12 -13.28
C THR A 132 4.31 0.08 -11.85
N THR A 133 3.48 -0.14 -10.84
CA THR A 133 3.89 -0.07 -9.44
C THR A 133 4.89 -1.19 -9.08
N VAL A 134 4.76 -2.38 -9.71
CA VAL A 134 5.74 -3.47 -9.53
C VAL A 134 7.10 -3.03 -10.06
N PHE A 135 7.13 -2.45 -11.27
CA PHE A 135 8.34 -1.89 -11.87
C PHE A 135 8.97 -0.83 -10.96
N ASP A 136 8.18 0.14 -10.53
CA ASP A 136 8.61 1.25 -9.68
C ASP A 136 9.25 0.76 -8.38
N TYR A 137 8.59 -0.19 -7.71
CA TYR A 137 9.08 -0.73 -6.46
C TYR A 137 10.41 -1.50 -6.63
N ILE A 138 10.51 -2.32 -7.68
CA ILE A 138 11.76 -3.05 -7.97
C ILE A 138 12.89 -2.05 -8.25
N ARG A 139 12.64 -1.06 -9.09
CA ARG A 139 13.64 -0.05 -9.49
C ARG A 139 14.21 0.72 -8.29
N ARG A 140 13.33 1.13 -7.37
CA ARG A 140 13.70 2.03 -6.27
C ARG A 140 14.11 1.33 -4.99
N ALA A 141 13.59 0.12 -4.73
CA ALA A 141 13.71 -0.53 -3.43
C ALA A 141 14.36 -1.91 -3.43
N MET A 142 14.57 -2.53 -4.61
CA MET A 142 15.12 -3.88 -4.72
C MET A 142 16.40 -3.92 -5.56
N PRO A 143 17.34 -4.84 -5.23
CA PRO A 143 17.44 -5.71 -4.06
C PRO A 143 17.52 -4.91 -2.76
N PHE A 144 16.93 -5.42 -1.66
CA PHE A 144 16.84 -4.69 -0.39
C PHE A 144 18.19 -4.23 0.18
N ASN A 145 19.24 -5.02 -0.01
CA ASN A 145 20.61 -4.72 0.42
C ASN A 145 21.36 -3.74 -0.52
N GLU A 146 20.86 -3.55 -1.76
CA GLU A 146 21.48 -2.71 -2.78
C GLU A 146 20.42 -1.99 -3.63
N PRO A 147 19.60 -1.11 -3.04
CA PRO A 147 18.54 -0.39 -3.76
C PRO A 147 19.12 0.45 -4.90
N GLY A 148 18.48 0.43 -6.06
CA GLY A 148 18.91 1.19 -7.23
C GLY A 148 20.11 0.60 -7.99
N SER A 149 20.57 -0.62 -7.66
CA SER A 149 21.69 -1.30 -8.35
C SER A 149 21.28 -1.98 -9.66
N LEU A 150 19.97 -2.14 -9.91
CA LEU A 150 19.45 -2.76 -11.13
C LEU A 150 19.43 -1.73 -12.27
N THR A 151 19.78 -2.19 -13.47
CA THR A 151 19.56 -1.41 -14.69
C THR A 151 18.07 -1.39 -15.03
N ASP A 152 17.61 -0.35 -15.75
CA ASP A 152 16.23 -0.26 -16.20
C ASP A 152 15.79 -1.49 -17.02
N GLU A 153 16.69 -2.06 -17.84
CA GLU A 153 16.42 -3.29 -18.60
C GLU A 153 16.23 -4.49 -17.67
N GLU A 154 17.06 -4.66 -16.63
CA GLU A 154 16.91 -5.72 -15.64
C GLU A 154 15.56 -5.59 -14.91
N VAL A 155 15.14 -4.36 -14.58
CA VAL A 155 13.83 -4.12 -13.95
C VAL A 155 12.68 -4.51 -14.86
N TYR A 156 12.75 -4.21 -16.17
CA TYR A 156 11.76 -4.68 -17.14
C TYR A 156 11.71 -6.20 -17.23
N HIS A 157 12.85 -6.87 -17.28
CA HIS A 157 12.93 -8.33 -17.30
C HIS A 157 12.34 -8.97 -16.04
N LEU A 158 12.71 -8.46 -14.85
CA LEU A 158 12.18 -8.92 -13.58
C LEU A 158 10.66 -8.72 -13.47
N THR A 159 10.18 -7.56 -13.90
CA THR A 159 8.75 -7.26 -13.95
C THR A 159 8.01 -8.22 -14.86
N ALA A 160 8.53 -8.47 -16.07
CA ALA A 160 7.95 -9.44 -17.01
C ALA A 160 7.89 -10.84 -16.40
N TYR A 161 8.97 -11.29 -15.76
CA TYR A 161 9.02 -12.60 -15.10
C TYR A 161 7.96 -12.72 -13.99
N LEU A 162 7.88 -11.74 -13.11
CA LEU A 162 6.95 -11.78 -11.98
C LEU A 162 5.48 -11.70 -12.43
N LEU A 163 5.18 -10.93 -13.46
CA LEU A 163 3.84 -10.91 -14.08
C LEU A 163 3.49 -12.25 -14.71
N HIS A 164 4.43 -12.88 -15.46
CA HIS A 164 4.25 -14.20 -16.05
C HIS A 164 4.09 -15.28 -14.97
N ALA A 165 4.95 -15.30 -13.96
CA ALA A 165 4.89 -16.28 -12.88
C ALA A 165 3.58 -16.23 -12.07
N ASN A 166 2.89 -15.08 -12.09
CA ASN A 166 1.54 -14.90 -11.54
C ASN A 166 0.42 -15.16 -12.57
N GLY A 167 0.73 -15.64 -13.78
CA GLY A 167 -0.26 -15.93 -14.82
C GLY A 167 -0.96 -14.69 -15.40
N ILE A 168 -0.36 -13.49 -15.27
CA ILE A 168 -0.96 -12.22 -15.71
C ILE A 168 -0.64 -11.94 -17.18
N ILE A 169 0.55 -12.33 -17.64
CA ILE A 169 0.96 -12.20 -19.05
C ILE A 169 1.51 -13.51 -19.58
N ASP A 170 1.51 -13.67 -20.91
CA ASP A 170 2.14 -14.79 -21.59
C ASP A 170 3.67 -14.75 -21.45
N GLU A 171 4.35 -15.91 -21.47
CA GLU A 171 5.81 -16.01 -21.39
C GLU A 171 6.52 -15.25 -22.52
N LYS A 172 5.91 -15.23 -23.72
CA LYS A 172 6.45 -14.58 -24.91
C LYS A 172 6.17 -13.07 -24.95
N ALA A 173 5.40 -12.54 -24.00
CA ALA A 173 5.10 -11.13 -23.95
C ALA A 173 6.37 -10.29 -23.74
N VAL A 174 6.48 -9.19 -24.47
CA VAL A 174 7.52 -8.20 -24.32
C VAL A 174 6.94 -7.00 -23.58
N ILE A 175 7.49 -6.71 -22.42
CA ILE A 175 7.09 -5.54 -21.62
C ILE A 175 7.98 -4.35 -21.94
N THR A 176 7.36 -3.23 -22.24
CA THR A 176 8.02 -1.95 -22.56
C THR A 176 7.31 -0.81 -21.86
N ALA A 177 7.83 0.42 -21.95
CA ALA A 177 7.14 1.61 -21.45
C ALA A 177 5.74 1.81 -22.04
N GLN A 178 5.47 1.30 -23.25
CA GLN A 178 4.17 1.43 -23.93
C GLN A 178 3.22 0.27 -23.58
N THR A 179 3.72 -0.92 -23.25
CA THR A 179 2.90 -2.10 -23.00
C THR A 179 2.63 -2.31 -21.52
N LEU A 180 3.56 -1.99 -20.62
CA LEU A 180 3.42 -2.20 -19.18
C LEU A 180 2.19 -1.51 -18.56
N PRO A 181 1.87 -0.24 -18.87
CA PRO A 181 0.67 0.42 -18.32
C PRO A 181 -0.66 -0.21 -18.76
N LYS A 182 -0.63 -1.01 -19.84
CA LYS A 182 -1.83 -1.68 -20.39
C LYS A 182 -2.10 -3.05 -19.76
N VAL A 183 -1.19 -3.54 -18.92
CA VAL A 183 -1.36 -4.81 -18.23
C VAL A 183 -2.46 -4.66 -17.18
N VAL A 184 -3.52 -5.45 -17.32
CA VAL A 184 -4.65 -5.47 -16.38
C VAL A 184 -4.31 -6.38 -15.22
N MET A 185 -4.11 -5.81 -14.03
CA MET A 185 -3.83 -6.58 -12.82
C MET A 185 -5.12 -7.16 -12.22
N PRO A 186 -5.13 -8.44 -11.81
CA PRO A 186 -6.33 -9.08 -11.23
C PRO A 186 -6.89 -8.34 -10.01
N ALA A 187 -6.02 -7.79 -9.18
CA ALA A 187 -6.39 -7.11 -7.96
C ALA A 187 -6.90 -5.66 -8.17
N GLN A 188 -6.73 -5.07 -9.35
CA GLN A 188 -7.09 -3.67 -9.63
C GLN A 188 -8.54 -3.35 -9.24
N LYS A 189 -9.46 -4.25 -9.55
CA LYS A 189 -10.90 -4.10 -9.23
C LYS A 189 -11.25 -4.15 -7.74
N LEU A 190 -10.31 -4.55 -6.90
CA LEU A 190 -10.47 -4.61 -5.45
C LEU A 190 -10.16 -3.27 -4.78
N PHE A 191 -9.59 -2.33 -5.51
CA PHE A 191 -9.26 -1.00 -5.02
C PHE A 191 -10.35 -0.01 -5.38
N ILE A 192 -10.75 0.78 -4.40
CA ILE A 192 -11.71 1.87 -4.56
C ILE A 192 -10.91 3.18 -4.68
N PRO A 193 -11.21 4.03 -5.67
CA PRO A 193 -10.60 5.36 -5.77
C PRO A 193 -10.78 6.14 -4.47
N ASP A 194 -9.73 6.81 -4.01
CA ASP A 194 -9.81 7.67 -2.84
C ASP A 194 -10.64 8.90 -3.18
N ASP A 195 -11.78 9.07 -2.52
CA ASP A 195 -12.70 10.19 -2.68
C ASP A 195 -12.43 11.32 -1.67
N ARG A 196 -11.45 11.16 -0.79
CA ARG A 196 -11.08 12.19 0.18
C ARG A 196 -10.59 13.43 -0.56
N ARG A 197 -11.21 14.55 -0.25
CA ARG A 197 -10.72 15.86 -0.70
C ARG A 197 -9.64 16.29 0.25
N GLY A 198 -8.44 16.58 -0.29
CA GLY A 198 -7.33 17.09 0.50
C GLY A 198 -7.74 18.36 1.25
N GLY A 199 -7.24 18.50 2.47
CA GLY A 199 -7.33 19.75 3.22
C GLY A 199 -6.42 20.84 2.64
N PRO A 200 -6.45 22.06 3.19
CA PRO A 200 -5.60 23.17 2.75
C PRO A 200 -4.10 22.87 2.83
N GLU A 201 -3.71 21.94 3.67
CA GLU A 201 -2.31 21.56 3.90
C GLU A 201 -1.75 20.63 2.79
N ILE A 202 -2.61 20.07 1.94
CA ILE A 202 -2.23 19.11 0.88
C ILE A 202 -2.39 19.79 -0.49
N ARG A 203 -1.65 20.86 -0.70
CA ARG A 203 -1.57 21.53 -2.01
C ARG A 203 -0.24 21.29 -2.70
#